data_f25c21e8819c6e9b503078374f416936
#
_entry.id   f25c21e8819c6e9b503078374f416936
#
_cell.length_a   1.000
_cell.length_b   1.000
_cell.length_c   1.000
_cell.angle_alpha   90.00
_cell.angle_beta   90.00
_cell.angle_gamma   90.00
#
_symmetry.space_group_name_H-M   'P 1'
#
loop_
_entity.id
_entity.type
_entity.pdbx_description
1 polymer ?
#
loop_
_entity_poly.entity_id
_entity_poly.type
_entity_poly.pdbx_seq_one_letter_code
_entity_poly.pdbx_strand_id
1 'polypeptide(L)'
;MKYWIDTEFIAKPFAIDLVSIGLVAEDGREFYAESSEVDWSKASPWTLENVRPQLEGKGANLEEISYALRIFTDHDEHPVFWGYFPAYDWVAFVGLFGGLEQLPFHYPQLCLDVKQWAIELGDPELPHQKGNRHHALADARWTREAWTFLANLHPEGGERRAFGHKNPGQFGAQPEHGPGVS
;
A
#
# COMPACT_ATOMS: atom_id res chain seq x y z
N MET A 1 -9.71 8.75 -6.37
CA MET A 1 -8.34 9.37 -6.38
C MET A 1 -7.29 8.26 -6.30
N LYS A 2 -6.11 8.45 -6.92
CA LYS A 2 -5.00 7.51 -6.81
C LYS A 2 -4.11 7.86 -5.63
N TYR A 3 -3.57 6.82 -4.98
CA TYR A 3 -2.58 6.91 -3.92
C TYR A 3 -1.44 5.97 -4.23
N TRP A 4 -0.21 6.45 -4.15
CA TRP A 4 0.99 5.63 -4.27
C TRP A 4 1.53 5.38 -2.87
N ILE A 5 1.69 4.10 -2.54
CA ILE A 5 2.04 3.63 -1.20
C ILE A 5 3.38 2.89 -1.25
N ASP A 6 4.12 3.05 -0.17
CA ASP A 6 5.27 2.21 0.17
C ASP A 6 5.36 2.06 1.69
N THR A 7 5.90 0.94 2.17
CA THR A 7 6.12 0.69 3.59
C THR A 7 7.50 0.12 3.85
N GLU A 8 8.08 0.49 4.98
CA GLU A 8 9.20 -0.24 5.54
C GLU A 8 8.70 -1.14 6.66
N PHE A 9 9.22 -2.35 6.74
CA PHE A 9 8.72 -3.37 7.66
C PHE A 9 9.79 -4.37 8.10
N ILE A 10 9.51 -5.07 9.19
CA ILE A 10 10.26 -6.25 9.62
C ILE A 10 9.43 -7.49 9.24
N ALA A 11 9.91 -8.26 8.26
CA ALA A 11 9.27 -9.50 7.86
C ALA A 11 9.59 -10.64 8.85
N LYS A 12 8.55 -11.37 9.25
CA LYS A 12 8.61 -12.57 10.08
C LYS A 12 7.86 -13.70 9.38
N PRO A 13 8.08 -14.95 9.74
CA PRO A 13 7.22 -16.03 9.27
C PRO A 13 5.75 -15.71 9.63
N PHE A 14 4.89 -15.59 8.61
CA PHE A 14 3.45 -15.33 8.74
C PHE A 14 3.07 -14.00 9.43
N ALA A 15 3.99 -13.05 9.57
CA ALA A 15 3.74 -11.74 10.17
C ALA A 15 4.62 -10.65 9.57
N ILE A 16 4.12 -9.42 9.59
CA ILE A 16 4.83 -8.22 9.16
C ILE A 16 4.65 -7.17 10.25
N ASP A 17 5.75 -6.63 10.77
CA ASP A 17 5.73 -5.49 11.69
C ASP A 17 6.01 -4.22 10.91
N LEU A 18 5.08 -3.28 10.88
CA LEU A 18 5.26 -1.99 10.22
C LEU A 18 6.34 -1.17 10.94
N VAL A 19 7.29 -0.65 10.16
CA VAL A 19 8.30 0.32 10.61
C VAL A 19 7.89 1.73 10.24
N SER A 20 7.58 1.98 8.97
CA SER A 20 7.07 3.27 8.49
C SER A 20 6.18 3.08 7.27
N ILE A 21 5.38 4.09 6.99
CA ILE A 21 4.48 4.12 5.85
C ILE A 21 4.49 5.49 5.18
N GLY A 22 4.56 5.50 3.86
CA GLY A 22 4.46 6.69 3.03
C GLY A 22 3.35 6.57 2.00
N LEU A 23 2.58 7.64 1.83
CA LEU A 23 1.59 7.76 0.76
C LEU A 23 1.75 9.10 0.04
N VAL A 24 1.57 9.06 -1.27
CA VAL A 24 1.43 10.26 -2.09
C VAL A 24 0.07 10.21 -2.78
N ALA A 25 -0.75 11.23 -2.59
CA ALA A 25 -2.04 11.34 -3.26
C ALA A 25 -1.90 11.97 -4.66
N GLU A 26 -2.89 11.72 -5.53
CA GLU A 26 -2.93 12.25 -6.91
C GLU A 26 -2.95 13.80 -6.93
N ASP A 27 -3.56 14.42 -5.92
CA ASP A 27 -3.61 15.88 -5.74
C ASP A 27 -2.31 16.48 -5.18
N GLY A 28 -1.32 15.65 -4.88
CA GLY A 28 0.00 16.06 -4.39
C GLY A 28 0.14 16.12 -2.89
N ARG A 29 -0.92 15.83 -2.10
CA ARG A 29 -0.79 15.67 -0.65
C ARG A 29 0.08 14.45 -0.35
N GLU A 30 0.79 14.51 0.77
CA GLU A 30 1.69 13.46 1.22
C GLU A 30 1.40 13.08 2.67
N PHE A 31 1.60 11.81 2.97
CA PHE A 31 1.48 11.25 4.30
C PHE A 31 2.74 10.45 4.63
N TYR A 32 3.26 10.63 5.83
CA TYR A 32 4.35 9.83 6.36
C TYR A 32 4.12 9.58 7.85
N ALA A 33 4.35 8.35 8.28
CA ALA A 33 4.31 7.99 9.69
C ALA A 33 5.29 6.85 9.99
N GLU A 34 5.83 6.85 11.21
CA GLU A 34 6.69 5.80 11.76
C GLU A 34 5.99 5.13 12.92
N SER A 35 6.16 3.82 13.05
CA SER A 35 5.65 3.07 14.20
C SER A 35 6.58 3.21 15.40
N SER A 36 6.02 3.59 16.57
CA SER A 36 6.72 3.52 17.85
C SER A 36 6.74 2.11 18.46
N GLU A 37 6.03 1.16 17.85
CA GLU A 37 5.83 -0.21 18.38
C GLU A 37 6.77 -1.24 17.76
N VAL A 38 7.81 -0.79 17.03
CA VAL A 38 8.74 -1.67 16.33
C VAL A 38 9.61 -2.46 17.31
N ASP A 39 9.55 -3.79 17.24
CA ASP A 39 10.50 -4.67 17.94
C ASP A 39 11.79 -4.84 17.13
N TRP A 40 12.71 -3.89 17.31
CA TRP A 40 14.01 -3.91 16.63
C TRP A 40 14.87 -5.14 16.89
N SER A 41 14.59 -5.92 17.95
CA SER A 41 15.28 -7.17 18.22
C SER A 41 15.00 -8.26 17.17
N LYS A 42 13.94 -8.08 16.38
CA LYS A 42 13.54 -8.97 15.29
C LYS A 42 14.01 -8.51 13.92
N ALA A 43 14.58 -7.30 13.83
CA ALA A 43 15.07 -6.75 12.58
C ALA A 43 16.29 -7.52 12.07
N SER A 44 16.37 -7.68 10.75
CA SER A 44 17.56 -8.22 10.10
C SER A 44 18.73 -7.21 10.19
N PRO A 45 19.99 -7.66 10.10
CA PRO A 45 21.13 -6.75 9.99
C PRO A 45 20.95 -5.74 8.86
N TRP A 46 20.40 -6.18 7.74
CA TRP A 46 20.12 -5.32 6.58
C TRP A 46 19.11 -4.21 6.91
N THR A 47 18.01 -4.53 7.60
CA THR A 47 16.98 -3.56 8.02
C THR A 47 17.56 -2.54 9.00
N LEU A 48 18.42 -2.99 9.93
CA LEU A 48 19.09 -2.10 10.89
C LEU A 48 20.06 -1.13 10.21
N GLU A 49 20.72 -1.57 9.13
CA GLU A 49 21.72 -0.78 8.41
C GLU A 49 21.08 0.16 7.36
N ASN A 50 20.02 -0.28 6.68
CA ASN A 50 19.48 0.44 5.51
C ASN A 50 18.16 1.17 5.77
N VAL A 51 17.28 0.66 6.66
CA VAL A 51 15.97 1.25 6.94
C VAL A 51 16.03 2.14 8.18
N ARG A 52 16.54 1.61 9.30
CA ARG A 52 16.52 2.34 10.57
C ARG A 52 17.16 3.73 10.53
N PRO A 53 18.29 3.96 9.81
CA PRO A 53 18.89 5.29 9.72
C PRO A 53 18.08 6.32 8.92
N GLN A 54 17.08 5.88 8.14
CA GLN A 54 16.23 6.75 7.33
C GLN A 54 15.06 7.34 8.13
N LEU A 55 14.82 6.84 9.34
CA LEU A 55 13.70 7.29 10.17
C LEU A 55 13.96 8.68 10.75
N GLU A 56 12.90 9.49 10.85
CA GLU A 56 12.91 10.83 11.44
C GLU A 56 12.84 10.82 12.99
N GLY A 57 12.49 9.66 13.59
CA GLY A 57 12.40 9.48 15.03
C GLY A 57 11.13 10.04 15.67
N LYS A 58 10.05 10.17 14.90
CA LYS A 58 8.74 10.66 15.34
C LYS A 58 7.69 9.55 15.28
N GLY A 59 7.92 8.48 16.02
CA GLY A 59 7.04 7.32 16.03
C GLY A 59 5.68 7.59 16.71
N ALA A 60 4.60 7.11 16.07
CA ALA A 60 3.24 7.03 16.63
C ALA A 60 2.84 5.57 16.84
N ASN A 61 1.85 5.27 17.69
CA ASN A 61 1.32 3.93 17.79
C ASN A 61 0.49 3.57 16.54
N LEU A 62 0.24 2.27 16.32
CA LEU A 62 -0.44 1.81 15.11
C LEU A 62 -1.87 2.32 14.98
N GLU A 63 -2.57 2.54 16.11
CA GLU A 63 -3.92 3.09 16.14
C GLU A 63 -3.93 4.56 15.68
N GLU A 64 -2.97 5.37 16.15
CA GLU A 64 -2.80 6.76 15.72
C GLU A 64 -2.47 6.85 14.22
N ILE A 65 -1.60 5.97 13.72
CA ILE A 65 -1.28 5.90 12.29
C ILE A 65 -2.52 5.54 11.47
N SER A 66 -3.26 4.50 11.89
CA SER A 66 -4.50 4.08 11.23
C SER A 66 -5.54 5.22 11.19
N TYR A 67 -5.72 5.92 12.29
CA TYR A 67 -6.63 7.06 12.39
C TYR A 67 -6.21 8.21 11.44
N ALA A 68 -4.92 8.56 11.45
CA ALA A 68 -4.40 9.61 10.59
C ALA A 68 -4.53 9.26 9.08
N LEU A 69 -4.33 7.98 8.72
CA LEU A 69 -4.56 7.48 7.36
C LEU A 69 -6.02 7.60 6.93
N ARG A 70 -6.97 7.28 7.83
CA ARG A 70 -8.40 7.48 7.56
C ARG A 70 -8.70 8.94 7.25
N ILE A 71 -8.20 9.88 8.05
CA ILE A 71 -8.37 11.33 7.81
C ILE A 71 -7.74 11.75 6.47
N PHE A 72 -6.55 11.24 6.16
CA PHE A 72 -5.83 11.58 4.93
C PHE A 72 -6.61 11.19 3.67
N THR A 73 -7.38 10.11 3.72
CA THR A 73 -8.15 9.55 2.60
C THR A 73 -9.67 9.79 2.71
N ASP A 74 -10.17 10.43 3.78
CA ASP A 74 -11.59 10.52 4.15
C ASP A 74 -12.49 11.17 3.08
N HIS A 75 -11.90 11.99 2.19
CA HIS A 75 -12.64 12.70 1.14
C HIS A 75 -12.78 11.90 -0.15
N ASP A 76 -12.31 10.65 -0.18
CA ASP A 76 -12.32 9.84 -1.38
C ASP A 76 -13.24 8.61 -1.22
N GLU A 77 -14.38 8.64 -1.89
CA GLU A 77 -15.33 7.53 -1.88
C GLU A 77 -14.80 6.27 -2.60
N HIS A 78 -13.79 6.41 -3.46
CA HIS A 78 -13.24 5.33 -4.27
C HIS A 78 -11.71 5.44 -4.41
N PRO A 79 -10.94 5.26 -3.33
CA PRO A 79 -9.49 5.31 -3.38
C PRO A 79 -8.92 4.14 -4.20
N VAL A 80 -7.88 4.42 -4.98
CA VAL A 80 -7.16 3.42 -5.77
C VAL A 80 -5.70 3.45 -5.32
N PHE A 81 -5.22 2.35 -4.75
CA PHE A 81 -3.86 2.25 -4.27
C PHE A 81 -2.94 1.56 -5.27
N TRP A 82 -1.77 2.13 -5.46
CA TRP A 82 -0.69 1.63 -6.28
C TRP A 82 0.60 1.51 -5.45
N GLY A 83 1.32 0.43 -5.62
CA GLY A 83 2.65 0.24 -5.03
C GLY A 83 3.61 -0.37 -6.05
N TYR A 84 4.88 -0.48 -5.69
CA TYR A 84 5.89 -1.16 -6.49
C TYR A 84 6.30 -2.44 -5.77
N PHE A 85 5.93 -3.62 -6.30
CA PHE A 85 5.95 -4.91 -5.60
C PHE A 85 5.13 -4.92 -4.28
N PRO A 86 3.90 -4.42 -4.27
CA PRO A 86 3.21 -4.01 -3.04
C PRO A 86 2.63 -5.15 -2.20
N ALA A 87 3.00 -6.40 -2.42
CA ALA A 87 2.40 -7.52 -1.72
C ALA A 87 2.55 -7.39 -0.20
N TYR A 88 3.74 -7.04 0.27
CA TYR A 88 4.01 -6.84 1.70
C TYR A 88 3.46 -5.51 2.21
N ASP A 89 3.60 -4.45 1.41
CA ASP A 89 3.07 -3.12 1.72
C ASP A 89 1.56 -3.15 1.95
N TRP A 90 0.86 -3.88 1.08
CA TRP A 90 -0.59 -4.01 1.19
C TRP A 90 -1.00 -4.80 2.43
N VAL A 91 -0.27 -5.86 2.79
CA VAL A 91 -0.52 -6.61 4.02
C VAL A 91 -0.26 -5.74 5.25
N ALA A 92 0.83 -4.95 5.26
CA ALA A 92 1.12 -4.02 6.35
C ALA A 92 0.06 -2.93 6.47
N PHE A 93 -0.36 -2.33 5.34
CA PHE A 93 -1.44 -1.34 5.28
C PHE A 93 -2.76 -1.89 5.83
N VAL A 94 -3.19 -3.05 5.35
CA VAL A 94 -4.42 -3.72 5.81
C VAL A 94 -4.34 -4.06 7.30
N GLY A 95 -3.17 -4.46 7.77
CA GLY A 95 -2.90 -4.76 9.18
C GLY A 95 -3.15 -3.56 10.11
N LEU A 96 -2.90 -2.32 9.66
CA LEU A 96 -3.20 -1.10 10.41
C LEU A 96 -4.70 -0.94 10.72
N PHE A 97 -5.56 -1.53 9.92
CA PHE A 97 -7.02 -1.49 10.11
C PHE A 97 -7.55 -2.73 10.85
N GLY A 98 -6.68 -3.68 11.22
CA GLY A 98 -7.08 -4.91 11.88
C GLY A 98 -7.39 -6.08 10.92
N GLY A 99 -7.17 -5.91 9.60
CA GLY A 99 -7.39 -6.94 8.59
C GLY A 99 -8.38 -6.51 7.50
N LEU A 100 -8.57 -7.35 6.50
CA LEU A 100 -9.43 -7.07 5.34
C LEU A 100 -10.89 -6.78 5.71
N GLU A 101 -11.41 -7.44 6.72
CA GLU A 101 -12.80 -7.28 7.17
C GLU A 101 -13.04 -5.95 7.90
N GLN A 102 -11.98 -5.32 8.41
CA GLN A 102 -12.02 -4.07 9.15
C GLN A 102 -11.60 -2.86 8.30
N LEU A 103 -11.21 -3.09 7.03
CA LEU A 103 -10.96 -1.98 6.12
C LEU A 103 -12.20 -1.08 6.00
N PRO A 104 -12.04 0.25 5.85
CA PRO A 104 -13.15 1.12 5.50
C PRO A 104 -13.91 0.58 4.28
N PHE A 105 -15.24 0.60 4.35
CA PHE A 105 -16.13 -0.01 3.34
C PHE A 105 -15.81 0.43 1.90
N HIS A 106 -15.35 1.64 1.72
CA HIS A 106 -15.03 2.22 0.41
C HIS A 106 -13.59 1.93 -0.06
N TYR A 107 -12.76 1.28 0.78
CA TYR A 107 -11.40 0.91 0.35
C TYR A 107 -11.43 -0.36 -0.50
N PRO A 108 -10.56 -0.45 -1.51
CA PRO A 108 -10.41 -1.67 -2.29
C PRO A 108 -9.75 -2.78 -1.45
N GLN A 109 -10.00 -4.03 -1.81
CA GLN A 109 -9.33 -5.17 -1.18
C GLN A 109 -7.99 -5.53 -1.85
N LEU A 110 -7.50 -4.69 -2.75
CA LEU A 110 -6.26 -4.91 -3.48
C LEU A 110 -5.48 -3.62 -3.68
N CYS A 111 -4.17 -3.77 -3.79
CA CYS A 111 -3.26 -2.74 -4.30
C CYS A 111 -2.82 -3.11 -5.71
N LEU A 112 -2.81 -2.15 -6.60
CA LEU A 112 -2.32 -2.33 -7.97
C LEU A 112 -0.79 -2.26 -7.99
N ASP A 113 -0.16 -3.08 -8.84
CA ASP A 113 1.30 -3.21 -8.89
C ASP A 113 1.89 -2.50 -10.13
N VAL A 114 2.69 -1.46 -9.87
CA VAL A 114 3.41 -0.69 -10.90
C VAL A 114 4.43 -1.57 -11.62
N LYS A 115 5.10 -2.49 -10.91
CA LYS A 115 6.07 -3.39 -11.55
C LYS A 115 5.39 -4.42 -12.46
N GLN A 116 4.26 -4.99 -12.01
CA GLN A 116 3.47 -5.87 -12.87
C GLN A 116 3.03 -5.14 -14.14
N TRP A 117 2.55 -3.91 -14.00
CA TRP A 117 2.16 -3.09 -15.15
C TRP A 117 3.34 -2.81 -16.09
N ALA A 118 4.53 -2.48 -15.55
CA ALA A 118 5.74 -2.31 -16.36
C ALA A 118 6.08 -3.57 -17.17
N ILE A 119 6.02 -4.77 -16.54
CA ILE A 119 6.25 -6.04 -17.22
C ILE A 119 5.25 -6.24 -18.38
N GLU A 120 3.97 -5.95 -18.19
CA GLU A 120 2.96 -6.08 -19.24
C GLU A 120 3.20 -5.12 -20.42
N LEU A 121 3.92 -4.01 -20.17
CA LEU A 121 4.31 -3.03 -21.20
C LEU A 121 5.68 -3.33 -21.82
N GLY A 122 6.25 -4.52 -21.59
CA GLY A 122 7.54 -4.92 -22.14
C GLY A 122 8.74 -4.52 -21.27
N ASP A 123 8.49 -4.24 -19.99
CA ASP A 123 9.49 -3.92 -18.96
C ASP A 123 10.43 -2.76 -19.35
N PRO A 124 9.87 -1.57 -19.69
CA PRO A 124 10.69 -0.42 -20.03
C PRO A 124 11.56 0.00 -18.84
N GLU A 125 12.72 0.60 -19.11
CA GLU A 125 13.58 1.14 -18.06
C GLU A 125 12.86 2.28 -17.33
N LEU A 126 12.57 2.07 -16.04
CA LEU A 126 11.89 3.03 -15.19
C LEU A 126 12.84 4.16 -14.76
N PRO A 127 12.33 5.35 -14.40
CA PRO A 127 13.14 6.44 -13.89
C PRO A 127 14.02 6.00 -12.71
N HIS A 128 15.27 6.44 -12.70
CA HIS A 128 16.15 6.20 -11.56
C HIS A 128 15.66 6.97 -10.34
N GLN A 129 15.50 6.25 -9.23
CA GLN A 129 15.20 6.90 -7.95
C GLN A 129 16.36 7.77 -7.50
N LYS A 130 16.09 9.06 -7.29
CA LYS A 130 17.04 10.04 -6.78
C LYS A 130 16.84 10.20 -5.28
N GLY A 131 17.86 9.84 -4.50
CA GLY A 131 17.88 10.09 -3.04
C GLY A 131 17.43 8.89 -2.19
N ASN A 132 16.98 9.17 -1.00
CA ASN A 132 16.77 8.27 0.14
C ASN A 132 15.93 7.02 -0.16
N ARG A 133 16.59 5.99 -0.71
CA ARG A 133 15.98 4.65 -0.79
C ARG A 133 15.76 4.11 0.62
N HIS A 134 14.72 3.29 0.77
CA HIS A 134 14.32 2.72 2.05
C HIS A 134 13.81 3.76 3.08
N HIS A 135 13.22 4.83 2.54
CA HIS A 135 12.38 5.76 3.28
C HIS A 135 11.00 5.74 2.64
N ALA A 136 10.00 5.22 3.34
CA ALA A 136 8.69 4.90 2.76
C ALA A 136 8.05 6.05 1.95
N LEU A 137 8.14 7.31 2.41
CA LEU A 137 7.59 8.42 1.63
C LEU A 137 8.42 8.72 0.36
N ALA A 138 9.76 8.58 0.42
CA ALA A 138 10.59 8.79 -0.77
C ALA A 138 10.34 7.69 -1.82
N ASP A 139 10.12 6.44 -1.36
CA ASP A 139 9.83 5.31 -2.21
C ASP A 139 8.40 5.41 -2.81
N ALA A 140 7.41 5.90 -2.05
CA ALA A 140 6.08 6.23 -2.56
C ALA A 140 6.09 7.35 -3.62
N ARG A 141 6.94 8.38 -3.45
CA ARG A 141 7.14 9.44 -4.46
C ARG A 141 7.72 8.87 -5.76
N TRP A 142 8.73 8.01 -5.63
CA TRP A 142 9.31 7.33 -6.78
C TRP A 142 8.31 6.38 -7.45
N THR A 143 7.51 5.66 -6.69
CA THR A 143 6.42 4.81 -7.21
C THR A 143 5.44 5.63 -8.06
N ARG A 144 5.08 6.85 -7.62
CA ARG A 144 4.29 7.80 -8.42
C ARG A 144 5.01 8.22 -9.69
N GLU A 145 6.31 8.51 -9.62
CA GLU A 145 7.13 8.89 -10.79
C GLU A 145 7.16 7.76 -11.82
N ALA A 146 7.42 6.52 -11.37
CA ALA A 146 7.40 5.33 -12.20
C ALA A 146 6.02 5.08 -12.83
N TRP A 147 4.95 5.22 -12.04
CA TRP A 147 3.58 5.13 -12.53
C TRP A 147 3.29 6.18 -13.61
N THR A 148 3.69 7.43 -13.38
CA THR A 148 3.49 8.55 -14.33
C THR A 148 4.25 8.32 -15.64
N PHE A 149 5.47 7.79 -15.56
CA PHE A 149 6.26 7.41 -16.72
C PHE A 149 5.53 6.36 -17.58
N LEU A 150 5.03 5.30 -16.97
CA LEU A 150 4.28 4.24 -17.66
C LEU A 150 2.96 4.76 -18.27
N ALA A 151 2.25 5.63 -17.55
CA ALA A 151 1.01 6.24 -18.03
C ALA A 151 1.23 7.11 -19.27
N ASN A 152 2.36 7.80 -19.35
CA ASN A 152 2.74 8.60 -20.50
C ASN A 152 3.13 7.74 -21.73
N LEU A 153 3.69 6.55 -21.49
CA LEU A 153 3.98 5.60 -22.59
C LEU A 153 2.70 4.96 -23.15
N HIS A 154 1.71 4.71 -22.29
CA HIS A 154 0.46 4.06 -22.66
C HIS A 154 -0.74 4.74 -21.99
N PRO A 155 -1.18 5.91 -22.51
CA PRO A 155 -2.25 6.71 -21.90
C PRO A 155 -3.54 5.91 -21.62
N GLU A 156 -3.90 4.98 -22.53
CA GLU A 156 -5.11 4.16 -22.37
C GLU A 156 -4.98 3.08 -21.27
N GLY A 157 -3.77 2.65 -20.90
CA GLY A 157 -3.53 1.60 -19.91
C GLY A 157 -3.76 2.06 -18.48
N GLY A 158 -3.40 3.30 -18.17
CA GLY A 158 -3.54 3.89 -16.82
C GLY A 158 -5.00 4.11 -16.42
N GLU A 159 -5.84 4.55 -17.36
CA GLU A 159 -7.25 4.80 -17.10
C GLU A 159 -8.07 3.51 -16.98
N ARG A 160 -7.85 2.51 -17.83
CA ARG A 160 -8.59 1.24 -17.83
C ARG A 160 -8.39 0.45 -16.52
N ARG A 161 -7.23 0.52 -15.91
CA ARG A 161 -6.94 -0.17 -14.64
C ARG A 161 -7.51 0.54 -13.41
N ALA A 162 -7.72 1.86 -13.49
CA ALA A 162 -8.35 2.62 -12.42
C ALA A 162 -9.86 2.32 -12.29
N PHE A 163 -10.54 1.95 -13.39
CA PHE A 163 -12.00 1.75 -13.45
C PHE A 163 -12.46 0.29 -13.42
N GLY A 164 -11.55 -0.69 -13.30
CA GLY A 164 -11.87 -2.13 -13.30
C GLY A 164 -12.59 -2.66 -12.06
N HIS A 165 -13.07 -1.80 -11.16
CA HIS A 165 -13.82 -2.22 -9.98
C HIS A 165 -15.31 -2.37 -10.29
N LYS A 166 -15.71 -3.54 -10.77
CA LYS A 166 -17.01 -4.07 -10.38
C LYS A 166 -16.88 -4.50 -8.92
N ASN A 167 -17.62 -3.82 -8.06
CA ASN A 167 -17.72 -4.09 -6.64
C ASN A 167 -17.77 -5.60 -6.36
N PRO A 168 -16.81 -6.23 -5.64
CA PRO A 168 -16.90 -7.65 -5.31
C PRO A 168 -17.88 -7.96 -4.19
N GLY A 169 -18.78 -7.03 -3.86
CA GLY A 169 -19.83 -7.19 -2.85
C GLY A 169 -20.94 -8.21 -3.18
N GLN A 170 -20.70 -9.14 -4.13
CA GLN A 170 -21.58 -10.27 -4.41
C GLN A 170 -20.82 -11.60 -4.42
N PHE A 171 -20.08 -11.90 -3.37
CA PHE A 171 -19.94 -13.31 -3.01
C PHE A 171 -21.26 -13.71 -2.36
N GLY A 172 -22.11 -14.34 -3.18
CA GLY A 172 -23.44 -14.77 -2.82
C GLY A 172 -23.43 -15.55 -1.52
N ALA A 173 -24.42 -15.25 -0.68
CA ALA A 173 -24.82 -16.10 0.42
C ALA A 173 -24.85 -17.55 -0.07
N GLN A 174 -24.08 -18.41 0.58
CA GLN A 174 -24.20 -19.86 0.34
C GLN A 174 -25.63 -20.25 0.65
N PRO A 175 -26.28 -21.08 -0.21
CA PRO A 175 -27.63 -21.57 0.10
C PRO A 175 -27.56 -22.39 1.39
N GLU A 176 -28.37 -21.99 2.35
CA GLU A 176 -28.59 -22.78 3.58
C GLU A 176 -29.00 -24.19 3.19
N HIS A 177 -28.23 -25.20 3.57
CA HIS A 177 -28.64 -26.58 3.50
C HIS A 177 -29.79 -26.76 4.48
N GLY A 178 -30.99 -26.81 3.94
CA GLY A 178 -32.17 -27.19 4.68
C GLY A 178 -32.01 -28.57 5.32
N PRO A 179 -32.64 -28.81 6.48
CA PRO A 179 -32.55 -30.10 7.18
C PRO A 179 -33.18 -31.19 6.35
N GLY A 180 -32.37 -32.20 6.00
CA GLY A 180 -32.86 -33.43 5.38
C GLY A 180 -33.85 -34.15 6.32
N VAL A 181 -35.04 -34.36 5.79
CA VAL A 181 -36.10 -35.14 6.43
C VAL A 181 -35.86 -36.62 6.17
N SER A 182 -35.97 -37.39 7.26
CA SER A 182 -36.11 -38.85 7.46
C SER A 182 -34.92 -39.72 7.08
#